data_6d1f4b6e933f5d9b3204804878175bd6
#
_entry.id   6d1f4b6e933f5d9b3204804878175bd6
#
_cell.length_a   1.000
_cell.length_b   1.000
_cell.length_c   1.000
_cell.angle_alpha   90.00
_cell.angle_beta   90.00
_cell.angle_gamma   90.00
#
_symmetry.space_group_name_H-M   'P 1'
#
loop_
_entity.id
_entity.type
_entity.pdbx_description
1 polymer ?
#
loop_
_entity_poly.entity_id
_entity_poly.type
_entity_poly.pdbx_seq_one_letter_code
_entity_poly.pdbx_strand_id
1 'polypeptide(L)'
;MPEWTQEQKSAIEDRGGTLLVSAAAGSGKTAVLTERVLRRVTDPENPIDITELLLVTFTRAAAAEMRERIAAAIGAAVAQDPSSVRLRRQLFLVHRAKITTVHALCMSLAREQAAVLGIAPGFRLMDENEGKLLRAEVLEE
;
A
#
# COMPACT_ATOMS: atom_id res chain seq x y z
N MET A 1 4.80 19.78 -13.63
CA MET A 1 5.25 18.58 -12.90
C MET A 1 6.15 19.04 -11.77
N PRO A 2 6.13 18.44 -10.58
CA PRO A 2 7.08 18.82 -9.53
C PRO A 2 8.51 18.56 -10.01
N GLU A 3 9.41 19.47 -9.69
CA GLU A 3 10.84 19.25 -9.93
C GLU A 3 11.38 18.29 -8.87
N TRP A 4 11.77 17.10 -9.30
CA TRP A 4 12.37 16.09 -8.43
C TRP A 4 13.87 16.31 -8.30
N THR A 5 14.42 16.16 -7.09
CA THR A 5 15.88 16.13 -6.90
C THR A 5 16.48 14.88 -7.54
N GLN A 6 17.80 14.83 -7.67
CA GLN A 6 18.47 13.67 -8.27
C GLN A 6 18.23 12.39 -7.47
N GLU A 7 18.26 12.47 -6.13
CA GLU A 7 17.99 11.34 -5.25
C GLU A 7 16.54 10.86 -5.34
N GLN A 8 15.60 11.81 -5.45
CA GLN A 8 14.19 11.49 -5.64
C GLN A 8 13.94 10.81 -7.00
N LYS A 9 14.58 11.30 -8.07
CA LYS A 9 14.52 10.66 -9.39
C LYS A 9 15.07 9.24 -9.33
N SER A 10 16.25 9.06 -8.73
CA SER A 10 16.82 7.74 -8.54
C SER A 10 15.87 6.79 -7.81
N ALA A 11 15.25 7.24 -6.71
CA ALA A 11 14.27 6.44 -5.97
C ALA A 11 13.01 6.13 -6.78
N ILE A 12 12.57 7.01 -7.67
CA ILE A 12 11.40 6.80 -8.53
C ILE A 12 11.71 5.79 -9.65
N GLU A 13 12.91 5.84 -10.22
CA GLU A 13 13.29 5.12 -11.45
C GLU A 13 13.94 3.75 -11.18
N ASP A 14 14.49 3.53 -9.98
CA ASP A 14 15.11 2.25 -9.65
C ASP A 14 14.14 1.07 -9.84
N ARG A 15 14.60 0.04 -10.55
CA ARG A 15 13.81 -1.14 -10.93
C ARG A 15 14.30 -2.44 -10.32
N GLY A 16 15.41 -2.41 -9.60
CA GLY A 16 16.07 -3.62 -9.09
C GLY A 16 16.14 -3.73 -7.58
N GLY A 17 16.20 -4.96 -7.08
CA GLY A 17 16.59 -5.29 -5.72
C GLY A 17 15.77 -4.63 -4.60
N THR A 18 16.44 -4.41 -3.47
CA THR A 18 15.88 -3.73 -2.29
C THR A 18 16.38 -2.30 -2.25
N LEU A 19 15.47 -1.33 -2.25
CA LEU A 19 15.76 0.09 -2.13
C LEU A 19 15.36 0.59 -0.74
N LEU A 20 16.33 1.10 0.03
CA LEU A 20 16.09 1.81 1.28
C LEU A 20 16.15 3.31 1.04
N VAL A 21 15.06 4.02 1.33
CA VAL A 21 14.99 5.48 1.24
C VAL A 21 14.93 6.08 2.64
N SER A 22 16.03 6.70 3.06
CA SER A 22 16.11 7.45 4.31
C SER A 22 15.93 8.94 4.03
N ALA A 23 14.97 9.57 4.69
CA ALA A 23 14.66 10.97 4.45
C ALA A 23 13.92 11.59 5.65
N ALA A 24 14.18 12.86 5.95
CA ALA A 24 13.52 13.61 7.02
C ALA A 24 12.00 13.74 6.83
N ALA A 25 11.29 14.12 7.89
CA ALA A 25 9.88 14.48 7.78
C ALA A 25 9.72 15.66 6.80
N GLY A 26 8.68 15.63 5.98
CA GLY A 26 8.42 16.69 4.99
C GLY A 26 9.27 16.63 3.70
N SER A 27 10.20 15.68 3.56
CA SER A 27 11.07 15.54 2.38
C SER A 27 10.37 15.01 1.12
N GLY A 28 9.06 14.83 1.15
CA GLY A 28 8.30 14.36 -0.01
C GLY A 28 8.28 12.84 -0.22
N LYS A 29 8.64 12.01 0.79
CA LYS A 29 8.63 10.54 0.69
C LYS A 29 7.36 9.96 0.06
N THR A 30 6.20 10.44 0.52
CA THR A 30 4.90 9.99 0.01
C THR A 30 4.70 10.39 -1.46
N ALA A 31 5.16 11.58 -1.84
CA ALA A 31 5.08 12.04 -3.24
C ALA A 31 5.99 11.19 -4.15
N VAL A 32 7.22 10.91 -3.71
CA VAL A 32 8.15 10.01 -4.41
C VAL A 32 7.56 8.63 -4.59
N LEU A 33 6.96 8.07 -3.54
CA LEU A 33 6.32 6.75 -3.61
C LEU A 33 5.13 6.75 -4.57
N THR A 34 4.27 7.77 -4.52
CA THR A 34 3.13 7.91 -5.45
C THR A 34 3.61 7.99 -6.89
N GLU A 35 4.63 8.81 -7.17
CA GLU A 35 5.21 8.93 -8.51
C GLU A 35 5.84 7.62 -8.97
N ARG A 36 6.58 6.92 -8.09
CA ARG A 36 7.13 5.60 -8.38
C ARG A 36 6.05 4.60 -8.79
N VAL A 37 4.95 4.54 -8.04
CA VAL A 37 3.79 3.70 -8.37
C VAL A 37 3.22 4.08 -9.73
N LEU A 38 2.99 5.38 -9.97
CA LEU A 38 2.47 5.87 -11.24
C LEU A 38 3.36 5.43 -12.40
N ARG A 39 4.68 5.65 -12.30
CA ARG A 39 5.63 5.25 -13.34
C ARG A 39 5.69 3.74 -13.57
N ARG A 40 5.50 2.93 -12.53
CA ARG A 40 5.42 1.47 -12.68
C ARG A 40 4.15 1.04 -13.41
N VAL A 41 3.05 1.67 -13.10
CA VAL A 41 1.74 1.36 -13.72
C VAL A 41 1.66 1.87 -15.16
N THR A 42 2.32 3.00 -15.46
CA THR A 42 2.31 3.63 -16.80
C THR A 42 3.53 3.32 -17.65
N ASP A 43 4.42 2.45 -17.19
CA ASP A 43 5.63 2.06 -17.93
C ASP A 43 5.25 1.55 -19.34
N PRO A 44 5.83 2.08 -20.42
CA PRO A 44 5.47 1.69 -21.77
C PRO A 44 6.02 0.31 -22.17
N GLU A 45 7.12 -0.12 -21.56
CA GLU A 45 7.79 -1.37 -21.91
C GLU A 45 7.35 -2.52 -21.00
N ASN A 46 7.35 -2.28 -19.68
CA ASN A 46 7.05 -3.28 -18.66
C ASN A 46 6.02 -2.78 -17.64
N PRO A 47 4.79 -2.47 -18.07
CA PRO A 47 3.77 -1.96 -17.18
C PRO A 47 3.27 -3.06 -16.23
N ILE A 48 3.08 -2.74 -14.97
CA ILE A 48 2.47 -3.62 -13.98
C ILE A 48 1.04 -3.19 -13.66
N ASP A 49 0.20 -4.12 -13.26
CA ASP A 49 -1.13 -3.78 -12.74
C ASP A 49 -1.03 -3.29 -11.31
N ILE A 50 -1.82 -2.27 -10.96
CA ILE A 50 -1.85 -1.72 -9.59
C ILE A 50 -2.19 -2.79 -8.55
N THR A 51 -2.90 -3.84 -8.93
CA THR A 51 -3.26 -4.97 -8.06
C THR A 51 -2.10 -5.92 -7.77
N GLU A 52 -1.01 -5.84 -8.53
CA GLU A 52 0.23 -6.61 -8.31
C GLU A 52 1.15 -5.93 -7.28
N LEU A 53 0.84 -4.68 -6.91
CA LEU A 53 1.57 -3.93 -5.90
C LEU A 53 0.98 -4.16 -4.50
N LEU A 54 1.87 -4.29 -3.54
CA LEU A 54 1.54 -4.25 -2.12
C LEU A 54 2.16 -3.00 -1.49
N LEU A 55 1.32 -2.09 -1.02
CA LEU A 55 1.74 -0.89 -0.29
C LEU A 55 1.28 -1.00 1.16
N VAL A 56 2.23 -0.90 2.08
CA VAL A 56 1.95 -1.07 3.50
C VAL A 56 2.29 0.20 4.27
N THR A 57 1.41 0.61 5.16
CA THR A 57 1.55 1.78 6.03
C THR A 57 1.33 1.40 7.49
N PHE A 58 1.59 2.33 8.41
CA PHE A 58 1.34 2.10 9.83
C PHE A 58 -0.10 2.43 10.25
N THR A 59 -0.75 3.39 9.60
CA THR A 59 -2.10 3.84 9.98
C THR A 59 -3.10 3.66 8.85
N ARG A 60 -4.37 3.46 9.22
CA ARG A 60 -5.48 3.40 8.25
C ARG A 60 -5.64 4.72 7.49
N ALA A 61 -5.45 5.85 8.18
CA ALA A 61 -5.50 7.16 7.55
C ALA A 61 -4.43 7.31 6.46
N ALA A 62 -3.17 6.93 6.74
CA ALA A 62 -2.10 6.96 5.75
C ALA A 62 -2.36 6.02 4.55
N ALA A 63 -2.96 4.84 4.78
CA ALA A 63 -3.35 3.95 3.70
C ALA A 63 -4.45 4.53 2.81
N ALA A 64 -5.45 5.18 3.42
CA ALA A 64 -6.52 5.86 2.68
C ALA A 64 -5.97 7.04 1.86
N GLU A 65 -5.17 7.92 2.48
CA GLU A 65 -4.52 9.04 1.81
C GLU A 65 -3.64 8.57 0.64
N MET A 66 -2.87 7.50 0.83
CA MET A 66 -2.04 6.91 -0.23
C MET A 66 -2.90 6.46 -1.40
N ARG A 67 -4.02 5.78 -1.15
CA ARG A 67 -4.95 5.34 -2.20
C ARG A 67 -5.52 6.51 -2.97
N GLU A 68 -5.96 7.56 -2.29
CA GLU A 68 -6.49 8.77 -2.91
C GLU A 68 -5.44 9.47 -3.79
N ARG A 69 -4.21 9.61 -3.31
CA ARG A 69 -3.11 10.22 -4.06
C ARG A 69 -2.77 9.41 -5.33
N ILE A 70 -2.72 8.08 -5.23
CA ILE A 70 -2.48 7.22 -6.39
C ILE A 70 -3.64 7.31 -7.37
N ALA A 71 -4.89 7.29 -6.91
CA ALA A 71 -6.08 7.44 -7.75
C ALA A 71 -6.07 8.79 -8.49
N ALA A 72 -5.75 9.88 -7.80
CA ALA A 72 -5.63 11.20 -8.40
C ALA A 72 -4.52 11.26 -9.46
N ALA A 73 -3.35 10.65 -9.19
CA ALA A 73 -2.23 10.62 -10.13
C ALA A 73 -2.57 9.83 -11.41
N ILE A 74 -3.20 8.65 -11.26
CA ILE A 74 -3.66 7.86 -12.41
C ILE A 74 -4.80 8.60 -13.15
N GLY A 75 -5.72 9.25 -12.42
CA GLY A 75 -6.77 10.07 -13.01
C GLY A 75 -6.23 11.23 -13.84
N ALA A 76 -5.18 11.90 -13.37
CA ALA A 76 -4.47 12.93 -14.13
C ALA A 76 -3.81 12.37 -15.40
N ALA A 77 -3.23 11.17 -15.32
CA ALA A 77 -2.67 10.49 -16.52
C ALA A 77 -3.77 10.12 -17.53
N VAL A 78 -4.94 9.64 -17.07
CA VAL A 78 -6.12 9.42 -17.92
C VAL A 78 -6.59 10.69 -18.60
N ALA A 79 -6.57 11.84 -17.91
CA ALA A 79 -6.95 13.13 -18.49
C ALA A 79 -5.98 13.58 -19.59
N GLN A 80 -4.70 13.22 -19.50
CA GLN A 80 -3.69 13.50 -20.53
C GLN A 80 -3.79 12.56 -21.75
N ASP A 81 -4.15 11.29 -21.52
CA ASP A 81 -4.41 10.31 -22.58
C ASP A 81 -5.76 9.59 -22.34
N PRO A 82 -6.88 10.26 -22.74
CA PRO A 82 -8.21 9.66 -22.58
C PRO A 82 -8.44 8.42 -23.45
N SER A 83 -7.62 8.19 -24.46
CA SER A 83 -7.73 7.03 -25.33
C SER A 83 -7.17 5.76 -24.71
N SER A 84 -6.30 5.86 -23.71
CA SER A 84 -5.67 4.73 -23.05
C SER A 84 -6.68 3.88 -22.28
N VAL A 85 -7.04 2.74 -22.85
CA VAL A 85 -7.88 1.73 -22.20
C VAL A 85 -7.20 1.20 -20.93
N ARG A 86 -5.86 1.07 -20.98
CA ARG A 86 -5.06 0.62 -19.84
C ARG A 86 -5.17 1.56 -18.64
N LEU A 87 -4.94 2.86 -18.82
CA LEU A 87 -5.01 3.83 -17.73
C LEU A 87 -6.40 3.87 -17.08
N ARG A 88 -7.46 3.84 -17.87
CA ARG A 88 -8.83 3.76 -17.36
C ARG A 88 -9.07 2.49 -16.54
N ARG A 89 -8.56 1.35 -17.02
CA ARG A 89 -8.59 0.09 -16.26
C ARG A 89 -7.84 0.20 -14.95
N GLN A 90 -6.63 0.78 -14.93
CA GLN A 90 -5.86 0.97 -13.70
C GLN A 90 -6.58 1.87 -12.70
N LEU A 91 -7.19 2.95 -13.15
CA LEU A 91 -8.00 3.83 -12.29
C LEU A 91 -9.15 3.06 -11.63
N PHE A 92 -9.85 2.21 -12.37
CA PHE A 92 -10.89 1.35 -11.82
C PHE A 92 -10.33 0.34 -10.79
N LEU A 93 -9.14 -0.19 -11.04
CA LEU A 93 -8.50 -1.20 -10.19
C LEU A 93 -7.89 -0.64 -8.90
N VAL A 94 -7.71 0.67 -8.75
CA VAL A 94 -7.12 1.27 -7.53
C VAL A 94 -7.88 0.86 -6.25
N HIS A 95 -9.20 0.70 -6.33
CA HIS A 95 -10.00 0.27 -5.18
C HIS A 95 -9.70 -1.16 -4.74
N ARG A 96 -9.18 -1.99 -5.64
CA ARG A 96 -8.78 -3.38 -5.40
C ARG A 96 -7.29 -3.53 -5.08
N ALA A 97 -6.52 -2.44 -5.18
CA ALA A 97 -5.11 -2.43 -4.89
C ALA A 97 -4.85 -2.74 -3.40
N LYS A 98 -3.83 -3.54 -3.14
CA LYS A 98 -3.40 -3.92 -1.79
C LYS A 98 -2.66 -2.77 -1.10
N ILE A 99 -3.39 -1.70 -0.76
CA ILE A 99 -2.90 -0.54 0.00
C ILE A 99 -3.50 -0.64 1.40
N THR A 100 -2.70 -1.02 2.39
CA THR A 100 -3.21 -1.47 3.68
C THR A 100 -2.23 -1.16 4.82
N THR A 101 -2.61 -1.46 6.06
CA THR A 101 -1.69 -1.40 7.20
C THR A 101 -1.02 -2.76 7.43
N VAL A 102 0.14 -2.76 8.13
CA VAL A 102 0.82 -4.00 8.52
C VAL A 102 -0.15 -4.95 9.25
N HIS A 103 -0.91 -4.43 10.22
CA HIS A 103 -1.87 -5.23 10.99
C HIS A 103 -2.98 -5.84 10.09
N ALA A 104 -3.56 -5.05 9.19
CA ALA A 104 -4.61 -5.55 8.29
C ALA A 104 -4.06 -6.59 7.29
N LEU A 105 -2.83 -6.40 6.82
CA LEU A 105 -2.14 -7.39 5.98
C LEU A 105 -1.94 -8.71 6.74
N CYS A 106 -1.38 -8.66 7.97
CA CYS A 106 -1.17 -9.84 8.80
C CYS A 106 -2.49 -10.56 9.08
N MET A 107 -3.56 -9.82 9.38
CA MET A 107 -4.90 -10.39 9.59
C MET A 107 -5.45 -11.08 8.34
N SER A 108 -5.24 -10.50 7.16
CA SER A 108 -5.63 -11.12 5.89
C SER A 108 -4.89 -12.44 5.67
N LEU A 109 -3.56 -12.40 5.84
CA LEU A 109 -2.72 -13.60 5.69
C LEU A 109 -3.09 -14.70 6.70
N ALA A 110 -3.33 -14.33 7.97
CA ALA A 110 -3.74 -15.28 9.00
C ALA A 110 -5.09 -15.93 8.68
N ARG A 111 -6.05 -15.17 8.12
CA ARG A 111 -7.34 -15.73 7.69
C ARG A 111 -7.21 -16.64 6.46
N GLU A 112 -6.40 -16.24 5.49
CA GLU A 112 -6.13 -17.04 4.30
C GLU A 112 -5.45 -18.37 4.64
N GLN A 113 -4.61 -18.38 5.70
CA GLN A 113 -3.85 -19.54 6.15
C GLN A 113 -4.41 -20.16 7.44
N ALA A 114 -5.65 -19.87 7.81
CA ALA A 114 -6.24 -20.28 9.09
C ALA A 114 -6.15 -21.81 9.33
N ALA A 115 -6.38 -22.61 8.30
CA ALA A 115 -6.27 -24.07 8.37
C ALA A 115 -4.85 -24.55 8.68
N VAL A 116 -3.83 -23.90 8.08
CA VAL A 116 -2.41 -24.23 8.32
C VAL A 116 -1.98 -23.82 9.72
N LEU A 117 -2.52 -22.70 10.21
CA LEU A 117 -2.23 -22.16 11.55
C LEU A 117 -3.02 -22.85 12.66
N GLY A 118 -3.96 -23.74 12.33
CA GLY A 118 -4.82 -24.41 13.32
C GLY A 118 -5.78 -23.47 14.06
N ILE A 119 -6.14 -22.33 13.47
CA ILE A 119 -7.05 -21.33 14.03
C ILE A 119 -8.39 -21.32 13.31
N ALA A 120 -9.46 -20.95 14.01
CA ALA A 120 -10.77 -20.84 13.39
C ALA A 120 -10.78 -19.76 12.31
N PRO A 121 -11.32 -20.01 11.09
CA PRO A 121 -11.34 -19.00 10.02
C PRO A 121 -12.07 -17.70 10.38
N GLY A 122 -13.05 -17.78 11.29
CA GLY A 122 -13.82 -16.66 11.81
C GLY A 122 -13.22 -15.97 13.03
N PHE A 123 -11.94 -16.20 13.36
CA PHE A 123 -11.32 -15.56 14.51
C PHE A 123 -11.39 -14.03 14.44
N ARG A 124 -11.51 -13.38 15.57
CA ARG A 124 -11.45 -11.93 15.73
C ARG A 124 -10.30 -11.52 16.63
N LEU A 125 -9.87 -10.31 16.49
CA LEU A 125 -8.98 -9.71 17.48
C LEU A 125 -9.79 -9.43 18.76
N MET A 126 -9.20 -9.78 19.87
CA MET A 126 -9.69 -9.42 21.20
C MET A 126 -9.61 -7.90 21.37
N ASP A 127 -10.62 -7.29 21.96
CA ASP A 127 -10.54 -5.87 22.29
C ASP A 127 -9.63 -5.63 23.53
N GLU A 128 -9.34 -4.37 23.82
CA GLU A 128 -8.39 -4.03 24.89
C GLU A 128 -8.90 -4.45 26.28
N ASN A 129 -10.21 -4.39 26.52
CA ASN A 129 -10.80 -4.77 27.83
C ASN A 129 -10.80 -6.28 28.00
N GLU A 130 -11.21 -7.02 26.98
CA GLU A 130 -11.11 -8.48 26.95
C GLU A 130 -9.67 -8.94 27.20
N GLY A 131 -8.70 -8.26 26.55
CA GLY A 131 -7.27 -8.56 26.73
C GLY A 131 -6.76 -8.26 28.14
N LYS A 132 -7.27 -7.23 28.82
CA LYS A 132 -6.93 -6.95 30.23
C LYS A 132 -7.49 -7.99 31.15
N LEU A 133 -8.75 -8.41 30.97
CA LEU A 133 -9.38 -9.43 31.77
C LEU A 133 -8.64 -10.78 31.67
N LEU A 134 -8.36 -11.22 30.44
CA LEU A 134 -7.63 -12.47 30.22
C LEU A 134 -6.22 -12.43 30.82
N ARG A 135 -5.52 -11.30 30.74
CA ARG A 135 -4.21 -11.17 31.39
C ARG A 135 -4.28 -11.23 32.91
N ALA A 136 -5.31 -10.63 33.52
CA ALA A 136 -5.51 -10.70 34.95
C ALA A 136 -5.78 -12.16 35.40
N GLU A 137 -6.65 -12.86 34.68
CA GLU A 137 -6.97 -14.27 34.95
C GLU A 137 -5.72 -15.18 34.90
N VAL A 138 -4.91 -15.04 33.84
CA VAL A 138 -3.67 -15.84 33.67
C VAL A 138 -2.58 -15.50 34.70
N LEU A 139 -2.60 -14.31 35.30
CA LEU A 139 -1.62 -13.90 36.32
C LEU A 139 -2.05 -14.30 37.75
N GLU A 140 -3.31 -14.65 37.96
CA GLU A 140 -3.85 -15.14 39.23
C GLU A 140 -3.72 -16.67 39.39
N GLU A 141 -3.46 -17.42 38.29
CA GLU A 141 -3.10 -18.83 38.27
C GLU A 141 -1.60 -19.06 38.59
#